data_8ae95a3ab3e7031659be7948a4d1eeb6
#
_entry.id   8ae95a3ab3e7031659be7948a4d1eeb6
#
_cell.length_a   1.000
_cell.length_b   1.000
_cell.length_c   1.000
_cell.angle_alpha   90.00
_cell.angle_beta   90.00
_cell.angle_gamma   90.00
#
_symmetry.space_group_name_H-M   'P 1'
#
loop_
_entity.id
_entity.type
_entity.pdbx_description
1 polymer ?
#
loop_
_entity_poly.entity_id
_entity_poly.type
_entity_poly.pdbx_seq_one_letter_code
_entity_poly.pdbx_strand_id
1 'polypeptide(L)'
;MSISRRSVTHLALCVSFFGTAAARDEAPLAIKGYDPVAYFTLQRATPGLAQYEYEWDEHRWTFASAAHRDLFKANPVRYAPQFEAYCAVSLARGEVHEASPEYWLIVDDKLYLFGKAIGPDLFRKDFKAMVKEANRNRGLLPTKH
;
A
#
# COMPACT_ATOMS: atom_id res chain seq x y z
N MET A 1 65.20 42.36 29.75
CA MET A 1 64.77 42.03 28.38
C MET A 1 63.59 41.11 28.44
N SER A 2 62.38 41.61 28.13
CA SER A 2 61.11 40.89 28.19
C SER A 2 60.71 40.46 26.80
N ILE A 3 60.61 39.15 26.58
CA ILE A 3 60.12 38.61 25.29
C ILE A 3 58.70 38.22 25.48
N SER A 4 57.81 39.05 24.89
CA SER A 4 56.34 38.83 24.81
C SER A 4 56.05 37.65 23.91
N ARG A 5 55.38 36.60 24.44
CA ARG A 5 54.85 35.49 23.67
C ARG A 5 53.39 35.88 23.26
N ARG A 6 53.20 36.14 21.98
CA ARG A 6 51.88 36.33 21.40
C ARG A 6 51.22 34.97 21.18
N SER A 7 50.18 34.67 21.97
CA SER A 7 49.32 33.53 21.75
C SER A 7 48.42 33.78 20.53
N VAL A 8 48.57 32.96 19.51
CA VAL A 8 47.68 32.94 18.34
C VAL A 8 46.56 31.95 18.64
N THR A 9 45.39 32.48 18.95
CA THR A 9 44.18 31.66 19.15
C THR A 9 43.60 31.30 17.77
N HIS A 10 43.72 30.04 17.39
CA HIS A 10 43.06 29.52 16.19
C HIS A 10 41.61 29.28 16.53
N LEU A 11 40.74 30.10 15.98
CA LEU A 11 39.29 29.91 16.00
C LEU A 11 38.95 28.89 14.93
N ALA A 12 38.68 27.64 15.33
CA ALA A 12 38.18 26.59 14.44
C ALA A 12 36.72 26.84 14.16
N LEU A 13 36.42 27.30 12.94
CA LEU A 13 35.05 27.47 12.43
C LEU A 13 34.47 26.08 12.07
N CYS A 14 33.72 25.48 12.99
CA CYS A 14 32.97 24.27 12.69
C CYS A 14 31.77 24.64 11.80
N VAL A 15 31.91 24.45 10.50
CA VAL A 15 30.81 24.53 9.55
C VAL A 15 30.01 23.23 9.67
N SER A 16 28.94 23.26 10.44
CA SER A 16 27.99 22.15 10.49
C SER A 16 27.17 22.14 9.19
N PHE A 17 27.50 21.22 8.27
CA PHE A 17 26.65 20.92 7.14
C PHE A 17 25.40 20.21 7.67
N PHE A 18 24.34 20.95 7.91
CA PHE A 18 22.99 20.39 7.98
C PHE A 18 22.59 19.99 6.56
N GLY A 19 22.88 18.75 6.20
CA GLY A 19 22.29 18.13 5.03
C GLY A 19 20.80 18.08 5.25
N THR A 20 20.04 18.91 4.52
CA THR A 20 18.59 18.73 4.36
C THR A 20 18.39 17.40 3.67
N ALA A 21 18.08 16.36 4.46
CA ALA A 21 17.50 15.15 3.91
C ALA A 21 16.21 15.60 3.21
N ALA A 22 16.20 15.57 1.87
CA ALA A 22 14.97 15.74 1.12
C ALA A 22 13.99 14.67 1.63
N ALA A 23 12.85 15.13 2.17
CA ALA A 23 11.77 14.23 2.51
C ALA A 23 11.41 13.49 1.21
N ARG A 24 11.69 12.18 1.14
CA ARG A 24 11.15 11.35 0.08
C ARG A 24 9.66 11.35 0.30
N ASP A 25 8.89 11.71 -0.73
CA ASP A 25 7.45 11.53 -0.68
C ASP A 25 7.21 10.06 -0.34
N GLU A 26 6.61 9.84 0.82
CA GLU A 26 6.35 8.50 1.32
C GLU A 26 5.33 7.82 0.40
N ALA A 27 5.61 6.60 -0.07
CA ALA A 27 4.71 5.89 -0.94
C ALA A 27 3.30 5.79 -0.32
N PRO A 28 2.23 5.92 -1.11
CA PRO A 28 0.87 5.89 -0.59
C PRO A 28 0.56 4.56 0.08
N LEU A 29 -0.28 4.62 1.11
CA LEU A 29 -0.66 3.44 1.89
C LEU A 29 -1.65 2.57 1.08
N ALA A 30 -1.30 1.32 0.84
CA ALA A 30 -2.16 0.38 0.13
C ALA A 30 -3.40 0.03 0.96
N ILE A 31 -4.54 -0.17 0.30
CA ILE A 31 -5.82 -0.58 0.90
C ILE A 31 -6.10 0.04 2.28
N LYS A 32 -5.83 1.34 2.41
CA LYS A 32 -6.06 2.14 3.63
C LYS A 32 -5.40 1.56 4.89
N GLY A 33 -4.28 0.83 4.73
CA GLY A 33 -3.53 0.25 5.83
C GLY A 33 -4.06 -1.07 6.37
N TYR A 34 -4.94 -1.74 5.63
CA TYR A 34 -5.40 -3.09 5.98
C TYR A 34 -4.41 -4.15 5.49
N ASP A 35 -4.37 -5.26 6.20
CA ASP A 35 -3.50 -6.40 5.93
C ASP A 35 -4.07 -7.28 4.80
N PRO A 36 -3.45 -7.34 3.61
CA PRO A 36 -3.97 -8.14 2.50
C PRO A 36 -3.92 -9.65 2.76
N VAL A 37 -3.00 -10.13 3.60
CA VAL A 37 -2.86 -11.55 3.94
C VAL A 37 -3.97 -12.00 4.89
N ALA A 38 -4.45 -11.10 5.75
CA ALA A 38 -5.49 -11.40 6.73
C ALA A 38 -6.81 -11.88 6.11
N TYR A 39 -7.15 -11.39 4.91
CA TYR A 39 -8.34 -11.88 4.18
C TYR A 39 -8.27 -13.37 3.90
N PHE A 40 -7.09 -13.89 3.61
CA PHE A 40 -6.87 -15.31 3.32
C PHE A 40 -6.69 -16.17 4.58
N THR A 41 -5.98 -15.65 5.58
CA THR A 41 -5.60 -16.42 6.77
C THR A 41 -6.60 -16.30 7.92
N LEU A 42 -7.21 -15.10 8.08
CA LEU A 42 -8.14 -14.81 9.17
C LEU A 42 -9.60 -14.66 8.71
N GLN A 43 -9.85 -14.67 7.39
CA GLN A 43 -11.18 -14.51 6.79
C GLN A 43 -11.90 -13.24 7.26
N ARG A 44 -11.16 -12.16 7.45
CA ARG A 44 -11.71 -10.85 7.86
C ARG A 44 -10.79 -9.70 7.47
N ALA A 45 -11.39 -8.52 7.27
CA ALA A 45 -10.67 -7.27 7.16
C ALA A 45 -9.95 -6.99 8.50
N THR A 46 -8.65 -6.79 8.46
CA THR A 46 -7.82 -6.59 9.65
C THR A 46 -6.86 -5.43 9.41
N PRO A 47 -6.85 -4.39 10.24
CA PRO A 47 -5.86 -3.33 10.15
C PRO A 47 -4.43 -3.86 10.31
N GLY A 48 -3.51 -3.39 9.49
CA GLY A 48 -2.09 -3.61 9.66
C GLY A 48 -1.50 -2.68 10.73
N LEU A 49 -0.27 -2.96 11.12
CA LEU A 49 0.51 -2.18 12.07
C LEU A 49 1.72 -1.59 11.35
N ALA A 50 2.04 -0.32 11.62
CA ALA A 50 3.15 0.39 10.98
C ALA A 50 4.51 -0.29 11.19
N GLN A 51 4.69 -1.02 12.30
CA GLN A 51 5.92 -1.78 12.56
C GLN A 51 6.11 -3.00 11.63
N TYR A 52 5.05 -3.46 10.96
CA TYR A 52 5.10 -4.54 9.99
C TYR A 52 4.74 -4.00 8.62
N GLU A 53 5.71 -3.41 7.94
CA GLU A 53 5.55 -2.72 6.68
C GLU A 53 6.43 -3.36 5.60
N TYR A 54 5.99 -3.26 4.36
CA TYR A 54 6.75 -3.63 3.17
C TYR A 54 6.32 -2.78 1.98
N GLU A 55 7.30 -2.21 1.26
CA GLU A 55 7.04 -1.48 0.01
C GLU A 55 7.01 -2.45 -1.17
N TRP A 56 5.92 -2.41 -1.92
CA TRP A 56 5.77 -3.16 -3.14
C TRP A 56 4.82 -2.44 -4.11
N ASP A 57 5.18 -2.42 -5.39
CA ASP A 57 4.35 -1.88 -6.46
C ASP A 57 3.89 -0.43 -6.18
N GLU A 58 4.88 0.42 -5.81
CA GLU A 58 4.71 1.85 -5.50
C GLU A 58 3.80 2.18 -4.30
N HIS A 59 3.49 1.19 -3.47
CA HIS A 59 2.68 1.35 -2.27
C HIS A 59 3.39 0.80 -1.04
N ARG A 60 3.04 1.36 0.12
CA ARG A 60 3.36 0.80 1.43
C ARG A 60 2.22 -0.12 1.86
N TRP A 61 2.56 -1.34 2.16
CA TRP A 61 1.67 -2.36 2.65
C TRP A 61 1.93 -2.60 4.13
N THR A 62 0.89 -2.64 4.94
CA THR A 62 0.99 -2.91 6.38
C THR A 62 0.31 -4.22 6.74
N PHE A 63 0.83 -4.89 7.74
CA PHE A 63 0.43 -6.24 8.12
C PHE A 63 0.15 -6.33 9.61
N ALA A 64 -0.74 -7.23 10.01
CA ALA A 64 -1.06 -7.46 11.43
C ALA A 64 0.05 -8.17 12.19
N SER A 65 0.97 -8.84 11.48
CA SER A 65 2.09 -9.58 12.06
C SER A 65 3.30 -9.65 11.12
N ALA A 66 4.46 -9.96 11.67
CA ALA A 66 5.67 -10.23 10.89
C ALA A 66 5.46 -11.44 9.96
N ALA A 67 4.75 -12.46 10.39
CA ALA A 67 4.46 -13.65 9.59
C ALA A 67 3.64 -13.30 8.34
N HIS A 68 2.62 -12.45 8.45
CA HIS A 68 1.83 -11.98 7.31
C HIS A 68 2.67 -11.16 6.34
N ARG A 69 3.51 -10.24 6.84
CA ARG A 69 4.47 -9.50 6.01
C ARG A 69 5.36 -10.45 5.21
N ASP A 70 5.90 -11.47 5.85
CA ASP A 70 6.83 -12.41 5.20
C ASP A 70 6.11 -13.28 4.15
N LEU A 71 4.85 -13.69 4.38
CA LEU A 71 4.01 -14.33 3.38
C LEU A 71 3.78 -13.45 2.16
N PHE A 72 3.47 -12.17 2.38
CA PHE A 72 3.28 -11.21 1.30
C PHE A 72 4.56 -11.01 0.50
N LYS A 73 5.71 -10.81 1.15
CA LYS A 73 7.02 -10.67 0.51
C LYS A 73 7.36 -11.85 -0.39
N ALA A 74 7.00 -13.06 0.03
CA ALA A 74 7.26 -14.27 -0.76
C ALA A 74 6.41 -14.34 -2.04
N ASN A 75 5.16 -13.82 -2.02
CA ASN A 75 4.28 -13.82 -3.18
C ASN A 75 3.25 -12.68 -3.11
N PRO A 76 3.63 -11.44 -3.41
CA PRO A 76 2.73 -10.29 -3.31
C PRO A 76 1.51 -10.41 -4.23
N VAL A 77 1.69 -10.91 -5.44
CA VAL A 77 0.63 -11.04 -6.46
C VAL A 77 -0.52 -11.93 -5.97
N ARG A 78 -0.23 -12.92 -5.14
CA ARG A 78 -1.24 -13.80 -4.55
C ARG A 78 -2.18 -13.05 -3.61
N TYR A 79 -1.64 -12.14 -2.80
CA TYR A 79 -2.36 -11.50 -1.70
C TYR A 79 -2.91 -10.12 -2.06
N ALA A 80 -2.32 -9.43 -3.03
CA ALA A 80 -2.80 -8.13 -3.46
C ALA A 80 -4.18 -8.23 -4.12
N PRO A 81 -5.08 -7.23 -3.88
CA PRO A 81 -6.37 -7.19 -4.57
C PRO A 81 -6.21 -7.11 -6.08
N GLN A 82 -7.13 -7.75 -6.82
CA GLN A 82 -7.06 -7.86 -8.28
C GLN A 82 -7.16 -6.50 -9.01
N PHE A 83 -7.84 -5.54 -8.41
CA PHE A 83 -8.03 -4.19 -8.96
C PHE A 83 -7.54 -3.12 -7.99
N GLU A 84 -6.41 -3.37 -7.33
CA GLU A 84 -5.84 -2.47 -6.34
C GLU A 84 -6.86 -2.13 -5.23
N ALA A 85 -6.96 -0.86 -4.82
CA ALA A 85 -7.92 -0.39 -3.84
C ALA A 85 -9.24 0.08 -4.46
N TYR A 86 -9.62 -0.43 -5.64
CA TYR A 86 -10.82 -0.01 -6.36
C TYR A 86 -11.93 -1.06 -6.35
N CYS A 87 -13.18 -0.56 -6.45
CA CYS A 87 -14.37 -1.39 -6.44
C CYS A 87 -14.49 -2.22 -7.72
N ALA A 88 -14.42 -3.54 -7.60
CA ALA A 88 -14.50 -4.45 -8.74
C ALA A 88 -15.83 -4.36 -9.52
N VAL A 89 -16.96 -4.13 -8.85
CA VAL A 89 -18.27 -3.94 -9.49
C VAL A 89 -18.33 -2.64 -10.27
N SER A 90 -17.84 -1.54 -9.71
CA SER A 90 -17.80 -0.24 -10.40
C SER A 90 -16.91 -0.33 -11.63
N LEU A 91 -15.74 -0.93 -11.50
CA LEU A 91 -14.82 -1.09 -12.62
C LEU A 91 -15.43 -1.96 -13.74
N ALA A 92 -16.15 -3.02 -13.41
CA ALA A 92 -16.87 -3.82 -14.40
C ALA A 92 -17.92 -3.01 -15.18
N ARG A 93 -18.45 -1.94 -14.59
CA ARG A 93 -19.41 -1.01 -15.20
C ARG A 93 -18.74 0.17 -15.92
N GLY A 94 -17.42 0.22 -15.97
CA GLY A 94 -16.66 1.32 -16.58
C GLY A 94 -16.52 2.55 -15.69
N GLU A 95 -16.69 2.39 -14.37
CA GLU A 95 -16.58 3.45 -13.39
C GLU A 95 -15.41 3.18 -12.44
N VAL A 96 -14.70 4.22 -12.00
CA VAL A 96 -13.59 4.12 -11.04
C VAL A 96 -14.02 4.71 -9.70
N HIS A 97 -14.24 3.84 -8.72
CA HIS A 97 -14.57 4.21 -7.36
C HIS A 97 -13.67 3.46 -6.38
N GLU A 98 -13.22 4.13 -5.34
CA GLU A 98 -12.46 3.48 -4.28
C GLU A 98 -13.26 2.38 -3.59
N ALA A 99 -12.57 1.34 -3.19
CA ALA A 99 -13.12 0.29 -2.35
C ALA A 99 -12.99 0.61 -0.85
N SER A 100 -13.86 -0.02 -0.06
CA SER A 100 -13.68 -0.14 1.38
C SER A 100 -13.04 -1.49 1.71
N PRO A 101 -12.03 -1.54 2.57
CA PRO A 101 -11.43 -2.80 3.02
C PRO A 101 -12.42 -3.76 3.71
N GLU A 102 -13.52 -3.22 4.24
CA GLU A 102 -14.58 -3.99 4.91
C GLU A 102 -15.42 -4.85 3.95
N TYR A 103 -15.48 -4.50 2.67
CA TYR A 103 -16.31 -5.19 1.67
C TYR A 103 -15.42 -5.93 0.69
N TRP A 104 -15.32 -7.23 0.85
CA TRP A 104 -14.38 -8.07 0.13
C TRP A 104 -14.96 -9.45 -0.23
N LEU A 105 -14.31 -10.10 -1.15
CA LEU A 105 -14.61 -11.46 -1.57
C LEU A 105 -13.33 -12.14 -2.08
N ILE A 106 -13.14 -13.39 -1.72
CA ILE A 106 -12.15 -14.27 -2.34
C ILE A 106 -12.87 -15.27 -3.23
N VAL A 107 -12.51 -15.30 -4.51
CA VAL A 107 -12.98 -16.28 -5.49
C VAL A 107 -11.79 -16.77 -6.29
N ASP A 108 -11.68 -18.07 -6.49
CA ASP A 108 -10.57 -18.69 -7.21
C ASP A 108 -9.19 -18.21 -6.71
N ASP A 109 -9.06 -18.17 -5.38
CA ASP A 109 -7.83 -17.73 -4.67
C ASP A 109 -7.38 -16.29 -4.99
N LYS A 110 -8.32 -15.43 -5.38
CA LYS A 110 -8.10 -14.02 -5.71
C LYS A 110 -8.96 -13.12 -4.85
N LEU A 111 -8.35 -12.04 -4.33
CA LEU A 111 -9.00 -11.03 -3.51
C LEU A 111 -9.63 -9.95 -4.39
N TYR A 112 -10.88 -9.64 -4.14
CA TYR A 112 -11.64 -8.53 -4.73
C TYR A 112 -12.17 -7.62 -3.65
N LEU A 113 -12.08 -6.31 -3.85
CA LEU A 113 -12.61 -5.30 -2.94
C LEU A 113 -13.79 -4.56 -3.57
N PHE A 114 -14.67 -4.01 -2.73
CA PHE A 114 -15.90 -3.34 -3.16
C PHE A 114 -16.13 -2.04 -2.38
N GLY A 115 -16.80 -1.08 -3.01
CA GLY A 115 -17.12 0.20 -2.37
C GLY A 115 -18.33 0.17 -1.45
N LYS A 116 -19.21 -0.86 -1.58
CA LYS A 116 -20.46 -0.98 -0.83
C LYS A 116 -20.71 -2.42 -0.39
N ALA A 117 -21.46 -2.58 0.70
CA ALA A 117 -21.78 -3.88 1.30
C ALA A 117 -22.48 -4.86 0.33
N ILE A 118 -23.25 -4.37 -0.63
CA ILE A 118 -23.92 -5.19 -1.65
C ILE A 118 -22.97 -5.71 -2.73
N GLY A 119 -21.74 -5.13 -2.83
CA GLY A 119 -20.78 -5.43 -3.88
C GLY A 119 -20.41 -6.91 -4.00
N PRO A 120 -20.06 -7.62 -2.92
CA PRO A 120 -19.74 -9.04 -2.97
C PRO A 120 -20.87 -9.89 -3.57
N ASP A 121 -22.12 -9.62 -3.22
CA ASP A 121 -23.27 -10.38 -3.72
C ASP A 121 -23.54 -10.09 -5.19
N LEU A 122 -23.45 -8.83 -5.62
CA LEU A 122 -23.57 -8.46 -7.03
C LEU A 122 -22.47 -9.12 -7.87
N PHE A 123 -21.24 -9.11 -7.39
CA PHE A 123 -20.10 -9.69 -8.09
C PHE A 123 -20.22 -11.22 -8.21
N ARG A 124 -20.70 -11.89 -7.15
CA ARG A 124 -20.87 -13.35 -7.12
C ARG A 124 -21.93 -13.84 -8.09
N LYS A 125 -23.01 -13.05 -8.32
CA LYS A 125 -24.13 -13.43 -9.22
C LYS A 125 -23.68 -13.68 -10.65
N ASP A 126 -22.72 -12.92 -11.16
CA ASP A 126 -22.20 -13.05 -12.51
C ASP A 126 -20.66 -12.83 -12.53
N PHE A 127 -19.99 -13.62 -11.71
CA PHE A 127 -18.56 -13.50 -11.46
C PHE A 127 -17.73 -13.44 -12.74
N LYS A 128 -17.98 -14.40 -13.67
CA LYS A 128 -17.16 -14.49 -14.90
C LYS A 128 -17.31 -13.26 -15.79
N ALA A 129 -18.52 -12.78 -15.98
CA ALA A 129 -18.77 -11.57 -16.77
C ALA A 129 -18.21 -10.33 -16.05
N MET A 130 -18.41 -10.18 -14.74
CA MET A 130 -17.87 -9.06 -13.97
C MET A 130 -16.34 -9.00 -14.04
N VAL A 131 -15.63 -10.13 -13.86
CA VAL A 131 -14.18 -10.18 -13.98
C VAL A 131 -13.72 -9.81 -15.38
N LYS A 132 -14.39 -10.32 -16.42
CA LYS A 132 -14.08 -10.02 -17.82
C LYS A 132 -14.20 -8.52 -18.11
N GLU A 133 -15.32 -7.90 -17.71
CA GLU A 133 -15.55 -6.47 -17.94
C GLU A 133 -14.61 -5.60 -17.10
N ALA A 134 -14.37 -5.93 -15.82
CA ALA A 134 -13.43 -5.22 -15.00
C ALA A 134 -12.00 -5.28 -15.59
N ASN A 135 -11.57 -6.42 -16.11
CA ASN A 135 -10.28 -6.52 -16.79
C ASN A 135 -10.22 -5.70 -18.08
N ARG A 136 -11.30 -5.65 -18.86
CA ARG A 136 -11.40 -4.78 -20.05
C ARG A 136 -11.23 -3.31 -19.68
N ASN A 137 -11.80 -2.90 -18.57
CA ASN A 137 -11.81 -1.53 -18.07
C ASN A 137 -10.60 -1.19 -17.18
N ARG A 138 -9.67 -2.12 -16.98
CA ARG A 138 -8.47 -1.91 -16.11
C ARG A 138 -7.67 -0.66 -16.48
N GLY A 139 -7.62 -0.30 -17.76
CA GLY A 139 -6.96 0.91 -18.24
C GLY A 139 -7.58 2.23 -17.76
N LEU A 140 -8.76 2.20 -17.12
CA LEU A 140 -9.39 3.36 -16.49
C LEU A 140 -8.81 3.66 -15.11
N LEU A 141 -8.12 2.69 -14.49
CA LEU A 141 -7.49 2.90 -13.19
C LEU A 141 -6.39 3.96 -13.30
N PRO A 142 -6.21 4.80 -12.27
CA PRO A 142 -5.14 5.79 -12.27
C PRO A 142 -3.78 5.14 -12.53
N THR A 143 -2.98 5.79 -13.38
CA THR A 143 -1.60 5.37 -13.59
C THR A 143 -0.79 5.63 -12.33
N LYS A 144 0.02 4.65 -11.95
CA LYS A 144 1.02 4.80 -10.89
C LYS A 144 2.11 5.78 -11.36
N HIS A 145 2.61 6.58 -10.46
CA HIS A 145 3.64 7.57 -10.72
C HIS A 145 4.89 7.30 -9.89
#